data_821ec36aea1717a0ebaa83303df6403a
#
_entry.id   821ec36aea1717a0ebaa83303df6403a
#
_cell.length_a   1.000
_cell.length_b   1.000
_cell.length_c   1.000
_cell.angle_alpha   90.00
_cell.angle_beta   90.00
_cell.angle_gamma   90.00
#
_symmetry.space_group_name_H-M   'P 1'
#
loop_
_entity.id
_entity.type
_entity.pdbx_description
1 polymer ?
#
loop_
_entity_poly.entity_id
_entity_poly.type
_entity_poly.pdbx_seq_one_letter_code
_entity_poly.pdbx_strand_id
1 'polypeptide(L)'
;MVASMNTPDVAARARKARPQLPAGGQAQSMRPHAESAAGLLKALANPQRLMILCNLADGELTVGELIERLPLSQSATSQHLAVLREQGVVATRRVSQTIYYSLQPGP
;
A
#
# COMPACT_ATOMS: atom_id res chain seq x y z
N MET A 1 -19.16 -28.64 -16.25
CA MET A 1 -18.86 -29.87 -15.68
C MET A 1 -17.42 -30.05 -15.36
N VAL A 2 -16.63 -29.85 -16.34
CA VAL A 2 -15.21 -30.07 -16.20
C VAL A 2 -14.58 -29.10 -15.21
N ALA A 3 -15.06 -27.89 -15.18
CA ALA A 3 -14.47 -26.88 -14.33
C ALA A 3 -14.53 -27.25 -12.85
N SER A 4 -15.60 -27.93 -12.45
CA SER A 4 -15.76 -28.25 -11.05
C SER A 4 -14.75 -29.29 -10.59
N MET A 5 -14.23 -30.07 -11.49
CA MET A 5 -13.29 -31.11 -11.12
C MET A 5 -11.90 -30.53 -10.83
N ASN A 6 -11.57 -29.41 -11.46
CA ASN A 6 -10.26 -28.81 -11.25
C ASN A 6 -10.15 -28.07 -9.93
N THR A 7 -11.27 -27.60 -9.40
CA THR A 7 -11.26 -26.79 -8.20
C THR A 7 -10.64 -27.49 -6.99
N PRO A 8 -11.03 -28.75 -6.67
CA PRO A 8 -10.40 -29.43 -5.53
C PRO A 8 -8.90 -29.64 -5.71
N ASP A 9 -8.48 -29.94 -6.93
CA ASP A 9 -7.08 -30.17 -7.20
C ASP A 9 -6.26 -28.91 -7.00
N VAL A 10 -6.80 -27.79 -7.47
CA VAL A 10 -6.11 -26.52 -7.31
C VAL A 10 -5.97 -26.18 -5.84
N ALA A 11 -7.01 -26.38 -5.06
CA ALA A 11 -6.97 -26.08 -3.65
C ALA A 11 -5.95 -26.97 -2.92
N ALA A 12 -5.91 -28.24 -3.29
CA ALA A 12 -4.96 -29.16 -2.68
C ALA A 12 -3.52 -28.78 -3.01
N ARG A 13 -3.28 -28.40 -4.26
CA ARG A 13 -1.94 -27.96 -4.64
C ARG A 13 -1.53 -26.70 -3.94
N ALA A 14 -2.46 -25.78 -3.80
CA ALA A 14 -2.16 -24.53 -3.12
C ALA A 14 -1.75 -24.78 -1.68
N ARG A 15 -2.42 -25.71 -1.01
CA ARG A 15 -2.06 -26.03 0.35
C ARG A 15 -0.70 -26.70 0.44
N LYS A 16 -0.39 -27.58 -0.49
CA LYS A 16 0.90 -28.26 -0.48
C LYS A 16 2.04 -27.30 -0.81
N ALA A 17 1.76 -26.34 -1.67
CA ALA A 17 2.77 -25.38 -2.08
C ALA A 17 2.98 -24.27 -1.06
N ARG A 18 2.12 -24.14 -0.08
CA ARG A 18 2.27 -23.08 0.91
C ARG A 18 3.55 -23.25 1.70
N PRO A 19 4.27 -22.14 1.94
CA PRO A 19 5.41 -22.20 2.83
C PRO A 19 4.95 -22.64 4.20
N GLN A 20 5.79 -23.41 4.86
CA GLN A 20 5.47 -23.82 6.20
C GLN A 20 5.56 -22.64 7.14
N LEU A 21 4.56 -22.51 8.00
CA LEU A 21 4.56 -21.45 8.98
C LEU A 21 5.51 -21.82 10.12
N PRO A 22 6.15 -20.79 10.71
CA PRO A 22 7.01 -21.05 11.86
C PRO A 22 6.22 -21.64 13.00
N ALA A 23 6.89 -22.48 13.78
CA ALA A 23 6.28 -23.04 14.97
C ALA A 23 6.37 -22.06 16.12
N GLY A 24 5.42 -22.15 17.02
CA GLY A 24 5.42 -21.52 18.31
C GLY A 24 6.14 -20.20 18.43
N GLY A 25 7.33 -20.21 18.95
CA GLY A 25 8.10 -19.00 19.18
C GLY A 25 8.41 -18.22 17.91
N GLN A 26 8.61 -18.93 16.80
CA GLN A 26 8.87 -18.26 15.53
C GLN A 26 7.63 -17.53 15.01
N ALA A 27 6.45 -18.09 15.23
CA ALA A 27 5.22 -17.43 14.84
C ALA A 27 5.06 -16.11 15.60
N GLN A 28 5.43 -16.10 16.88
CA GLN A 28 5.34 -14.87 17.66
C GLN A 28 6.34 -13.84 17.18
N SER A 29 7.52 -14.27 16.71
CA SER A 29 8.51 -13.31 16.20
C SER A 29 8.09 -12.69 14.88
N MET A 30 7.09 -13.27 14.21
CA MET A 30 6.55 -12.69 12.99
C MET A 30 5.50 -11.63 13.25
N ARG A 31 5.04 -11.49 14.49
CA ARG A 31 3.95 -10.56 14.79
C ARG A 31 4.25 -9.11 14.39
N PRO A 32 5.44 -8.55 14.67
CA PRO A 32 5.69 -7.17 14.24
C PRO A 32 5.62 -7.01 12.73
N HIS A 33 6.06 -8.01 11.99
CA HIS A 33 5.98 -7.96 10.53
C HIS A 33 4.54 -8.02 10.05
N ALA A 34 3.73 -8.86 10.69
CA ALA A 34 2.32 -8.96 10.34
C ALA A 34 1.60 -7.65 10.63
N GLU A 35 1.92 -7.01 11.74
CA GLU A 35 1.30 -5.74 12.09
C GLU A 35 1.71 -4.64 11.11
N SER A 36 2.97 -4.60 10.71
CA SER A 36 3.44 -3.64 9.72
C SER A 36 2.75 -3.84 8.39
N ALA A 37 2.66 -5.08 7.94
CA ALA A 37 2.00 -5.41 6.69
C ALA A 37 0.52 -5.04 6.72
N ALA A 38 -0.14 -5.31 7.84
CA ALA A 38 -1.55 -4.97 7.99
C ALA A 38 -1.76 -3.46 7.96
N GLY A 39 -0.86 -2.69 8.58
CA GLY A 39 -0.93 -1.24 8.53
C GLY A 39 -0.80 -0.71 7.12
N LEU A 40 0.14 -1.27 6.35
CA LEU A 40 0.32 -0.87 4.97
C LEU A 40 -0.93 -1.20 4.14
N LEU A 41 -1.45 -2.40 4.28
CA LEU A 41 -2.64 -2.80 3.54
C LEU A 41 -3.84 -1.93 3.90
N LYS A 42 -3.97 -1.58 5.18
CA LYS A 42 -5.05 -0.71 5.61
C LYS A 42 -4.92 0.68 4.99
N ALA A 43 -3.70 1.20 4.91
CA ALA A 43 -3.47 2.50 4.29
C ALA A 43 -3.83 2.47 2.80
N LEU A 44 -3.57 1.37 2.13
CA LEU A 44 -3.86 1.23 0.71
C LEU A 44 -5.32 0.90 0.44
N ALA A 45 -6.05 0.39 1.43
CA ALA A 45 -7.45 0.02 1.26
C ALA A 45 -8.36 1.23 1.44
N ASN A 46 -8.09 2.28 0.67
CA ASN A 46 -8.85 3.52 0.70
C ASN A 46 -8.85 4.09 -0.72
N PRO A 47 -10.03 4.27 -1.34
CA PRO A 47 -10.08 4.68 -2.75
C PRO A 47 -9.37 6.01 -3.01
N GLN A 48 -9.49 6.96 -2.09
CA GLN A 48 -8.89 8.27 -2.30
C GLN A 48 -7.37 8.20 -2.22
N ARG A 49 -6.84 7.41 -1.30
CA ARG A 49 -5.39 7.22 -1.22
C ARG A 49 -4.86 6.48 -2.43
N LEU A 50 -5.62 5.49 -2.94
CA LEU A 50 -5.21 4.84 -4.18
C LEU A 50 -5.18 5.79 -5.35
N MET A 51 -6.15 6.71 -5.42
CA MET A 51 -6.16 7.70 -6.48
C MET A 51 -4.97 8.65 -6.40
N ILE A 52 -4.58 9.01 -5.18
CA ILE A 52 -3.37 9.81 -5.00
C ILE A 52 -2.15 9.07 -5.54
N LEU A 53 -2.02 7.79 -5.18
CA LEU A 53 -0.89 7.00 -5.64
C LEU A 53 -0.87 6.85 -7.15
N CYS A 54 -2.02 6.66 -7.76
CA CYS A 54 -2.10 6.58 -9.22
C CYS A 54 -1.62 7.86 -9.87
N ASN A 55 -1.95 9.00 -9.29
CA ASN A 55 -1.48 10.28 -9.83
C ASN A 55 0.01 10.46 -9.66
N LEU A 56 0.57 9.94 -8.56
CA LEU A 56 2.00 10.04 -8.32
C LEU A 56 2.81 9.03 -9.15
N ALA A 57 2.13 8.07 -9.77
CA ALA A 57 2.83 7.07 -10.58
C ALA A 57 3.54 7.69 -11.78
N ASP A 58 3.05 8.83 -12.26
CA ASP A 58 3.63 9.49 -13.42
C ASP A 58 4.73 10.50 -13.05
N GLY A 59 4.95 10.74 -11.77
CA GLY A 59 5.99 11.65 -11.34
C GLY A 59 5.60 12.42 -10.10
N GLU A 60 6.50 13.27 -9.65
CA GLU A 60 6.28 14.08 -8.45
C GLU A 60 5.17 15.09 -8.64
N LEU A 61 4.40 15.32 -7.57
CA LEU A 61 3.36 16.35 -7.56
C LEU A 61 3.37 17.05 -6.22
N THR A 62 2.98 18.31 -6.23
CA THR A 62 2.71 19.05 -5.00
C THR A 62 1.30 18.80 -4.54
N VAL A 63 0.99 19.19 -3.30
CA VAL A 63 -0.38 19.10 -2.78
C VAL A 63 -1.34 19.88 -3.67
N GLY A 64 -0.92 21.07 -4.09
CA GLY A 64 -1.78 21.89 -4.96
C GLY A 64 -2.10 21.20 -6.26
N GLU A 65 -1.09 20.56 -6.86
CA GLU A 65 -1.32 19.82 -8.11
C GLU A 65 -2.24 18.64 -7.92
N LEU A 66 -2.12 17.95 -6.78
CA LEU A 66 -3.02 16.84 -6.48
C LEU A 66 -4.45 17.31 -6.31
N ILE A 67 -4.65 18.44 -5.63
CA ILE A 67 -5.97 19.00 -5.42
C ILE A 67 -6.63 19.36 -6.74
N GLU A 68 -5.85 19.85 -7.70
CA GLU A 68 -6.36 20.17 -9.01
C GLU A 68 -6.87 18.95 -9.76
N ARG A 69 -6.33 17.79 -9.45
CA ARG A 69 -6.65 16.55 -10.16
C ARG A 69 -7.68 15.68 -9.46
N LEU A 70 -7.89 15.91 -8.18
CA LEU A 70 -8.72 15.04 -7.36
C LEU A 70 -9.79 15.85 -6.67
N PRO A 71 -11.00 15.30 -6.49
CA PRO A 71 -12.07 16.00 -5.81
C PRO A 71 -11.90 15.94 -4.30
N LEU A 72 -10.79 16.44 -3.80
CA LEU A 72 -10.46 16.42 -2.39
C LEU A 72 -10.07 17.81 -1.93
N SER A 73 -10.38 18.12 -0.68
CA SER A 73 -9.92 19.36 -0.08
C SER A 73 -8.42 19.27 0.21
N GLN A 74 -7.82 20.43 0.46
CA GLN A 74 -6.42 20.47 0.85
C GLN A 74 -6.21 19.71 2.16
N SER A 75 -7.11 19.88 3.11
CA SER A 75 -7.02 19.20 4.39
C SER A 75 -7.06 17.68 4.24
N ALA A 76 -8.03 17.18 3.47
CA ALA A 76 -8.16 15.75 3.25
C ALA A 76 -6.94 15.19 2.52
N THR A 77 -6.48 15.91 1.48
CA THR A 77 -5.31 15.46 0.72
C THR A 77 -4.09 15.39 1.61
N SER A 78 -3.88 16.41 2.45
CA SER A 78 -2.73 16.43 3.35
C SER A 78 -2.79 15.29 4.35
N GLN A 79 -3.98 14.98 4.86
CA GLN A 79 -4.14 13.87 5.81
C GLN A 79 -3.86 12.52 5.15
N HIS A 80 -4.35 12.34 3.93
CA HIS A 80 -4.07 11.10 3.21
C HIS A 80 -2.58 10.95 2.90
N LEU A 81 -1.93 12.04 2.51
CA LEU A 81 -0.50 12.00 2.25
C LEU A 81 0.29 11.69 3.52
N ALA A 82 -0.15 12.20 4.67
CA ALA A 82 0.51 11.90 5.93
C ALA A 82 0.43 10.41 6.26
N VAL A 83 -0.72 9.79 6.04
CA VAL A 83 -0.88 8.35 6.26
C VAL A 83 0.04 7.57 5.34
N LEU A 84 0.07 7.92 4.06
CA LEU A 84 0.92 7.24 3.08
C LEU A 84 2.39 7.41 3.39
N ARG A 85 2.78 8.59 3.84
CA ARG A 85 4.16 8.86 4.20
C ARG A 85 4.57 8.06 5.44
N GLU A 86 3.69 7.98 6.42
CA GLU A 86 3.95 7.21 7.64
C GLU A 86 4.17 5.75 7.32
N GLN A 87 3.45 5.22 6.34
CA GLN A 87 3.60 3.83 5.91
C GLN A 87 4.76 3.63 4.93
N GLY A 88 5.47 4.69 4.59
CA GLY A 88 6.61 4.57 3.70
C GLY A 88 6.26 4.38 2.24
N VAL A 89 5.01 4.68 1.85
CA VAL A 89 4.58 4.51 0.46
C VAL A 89 4.96 5.71 -0.38
N VAL A 90 4.99 6.90 0.22
CA VAL A 90 5.38 8.11 -0.49
C VAL A 90 6.58 8.74 0.19
N ALA A 91 7.37 9.45 -0.60
CA ALA A 91 8.51 10.21 -0.15
C ALA A 91 8.28 11.69 -0.46
N THR A 92 9.01 12.54 0.23
CA THR A 92 8.90 13.99 -0.01
C THR A 92 10.28 14.56 -0.37
N ARG A 93 10.24 15.60 -1.15
CA ARG A 93 11.43 16.36 -1.53
C ARG A 93 11.08 17.84 -1.40
N ARG A 94 11.89 18.58 -0.70
CA ARG A 94 11.63 20.00 -0.47
C ARG A 94 12.54 20.85 -1.34
N VAL A 95 11.92 21.79 -2.05
CA VAL A 95 12.65 22.79 -2.81
C VAL A 95 12.12 24.14 -2.36
N SER A 96 12.94 24.89 -1.64
CA SER A 96 12.53 26.15 -1.02
C SER A 96 11.33 25.89 -0.10
N GLN A 97 10.18 26.48 -0.35
CA GLN A 97 8.99 26.28 0.47
C GLN A 97 8.02 25.28 -0.15
N THR A 98 8.41 24.67 -1.27
CA THR A 98 7.55 23.74 -1.97
C THR A 98 7.94 22.33 -1.64
N ILE A 99 6.95 21.49 -1.33
CA ILE A 99 7.16 20.09 -1.04
C ILE A 99 6.57 19.27 -2.18
N TYR A 100 7.38 18.40 -2.75
CA TYR A 100 6.99 17.47 -3.80
C TYR A 100 6.83 16.09 -3.20
N TYR A 101 5.76 15.43 -3.57
CA TYR A 101 5.48 14.06 -3.15
C TYR A 101 5.70 13.12 -4.31
N SER A 102 6.25 11.96 -4.03
CA SER A 102 6.50 10.94 -5.05
C SER A 102 6.32 9.56 -4.43
N LEU A 103 6.19 8.56 -5.27
CA LEU A 103 6.16 7.18 -4.78
C LEU A 103 7.54 6.83 -4.24
N GLN A 104 7.55 6.12 -3.12
CA GLN A 104 8.80 5.66 -2.53
C GLN A 104 9.40 4.59 -3.45
N PRO A 105 10.66 4.72 -3.86
CA PRO A 105 11.28 3.69 -4.68
C PRO A 105 11.31 2.36 -3.95
N GLY A 106 11.17 1.28 -4.69
CA GLY A 106 11.23 -0.05 -4.11
C GLY A 106 12.63 -0.39 -3.61
N PRO A 107 12.73 -1.48 -2.86
CA PRO A 107 14.03 -1.91 -2.34
C PRO A 107 14.99 -2.32 -3.44
#